data_677c13ef6c97cb56c82d2b6616dc3d40
#
_entry.id   677c13ef6c97cb56c82d2b6616dc3d40
#
_cell.length_a   1.000
_cell.length_b   1.000
_cell.length_c   1.000
_cell.angle_alpha   90.00
_cell.angle_beta   90.00
_cell.angle_gamma   90.00
#
_symmetry.space_group_name_H-M   'P 1'
#
loop_
_entity.id
_entity.type
_entity.pdbx_description
1 polymer ?
#
loop_
_entity_poly.entity_id
_entity_poly.type
_entity_poly.pdbx_seq_one_letter_code
_entity_poly.pdbx_strand_id
1 'polypeptide(L)'
;MRILILGGTWFLGRELAKCALTRGWEVTSFTRGRSGLPPEGVEHVTGDRRSADDLRQLVEAGPWDATVDTSAYEPGDVDQALAELGDQAGLYVLMSTVSAYRDWPDHAVDETDVLWPARVDARESDSDVAGLPGPFQYGTLKAGCELAAAAAPGGSLILRPGVILGPGEYTGRMLSLFEHAQRNAAWLLPPRDTKIQPVDVRDVAKFVLDRIAEKQAGVYNLTAPLGHASYGDLIDACLEASGGTATPVYASDAWLVEQGVRQWTEIPLWRMNLGTWQVNGSRAAAAGFACRSLRETVLDTWAGYQEQPPVYHPRQDEHGMDPAREEHLVRLWSDLARGDATRDK
;
A
#
# COMPACT_ATOMS: atom_id res chain seq x y z
N MET A 1 -21.56 12.63 9.65
CA MET A 1 -20.88 11.58 10.46
C MET A 1 -19.61 12.18 11.06
N ARG A 2 -19.22 11.69 12.22
CA ARG A 2 -17.97 12.08 12.90
C ARG A 2 -17.01 10.91 12.85
N ILE A 3 -15.84 11.10 12.26
CA ILE A 3 -14.84 10.04 12.18
C ILE A 3 -13.52 10.46 12.83
N LEU A 4 -12.88 9.49 13.51
CA LEU A 4 -11.54 9.61 14.02
C LEU A 4 -10.58 8.88 13.06
N ILE A 5 -9.47 9.51 12.69
CA ILE A 5 -8.39 8.87 11.91
C ILE A 5 -7.14 8.79 12.78
N LEU A 6 -6.76 7.59 13.19
CA LEU A 6 -5.45 7.33 13.81
C LEU A 6 -4.40 7.31 12.68
N GLY A 7 -3.74 8.45 12.49
CA GLY A 7 -2.97 8.81 11.30
C GLY A 7 -3.56 10.07 10.64
N GLY A 8 -3.64 10.14 9.30
CA GLY A 8 -4.39 11.20 8.60
C GLY A 8 -3.55 12.33 8.01
N THR A 9 -2.24 12.34 8.23
CA THR A 9 -1.35 13.37 7.66
C THR A 9 -0.61 12.91 6.40
N TRP A 10 -0.54 11.61 6.16
CA TRP A 10 0.14 11.03 5.01
C TRP A 10 -0.77 10.16 4.16
N PHE A 11 -0.50 10.13 2.85
CA PHE A 11 -1.03 9.24 1.82
C PHE A 11 -2.48 8.81 2.06
N LEU A 12 -2.73 7.52 2.38
CA LEU A 12 -4.08 6.99 2.55
C LEU A 12 -4.87 7.72 3.65
N GLY A 13 -4.26 7.98 4.81
CA GLY A 13 -4.94 8.70 5.88
C GLY A 13 -5.33 10.13 5.48
N ARG A 14 -4.45 10.81 4.73
CA ARG A 14 -4.71 12.15 4.19
C ARG A 14 -5.83 12.13 3.15
N GLU A 15 -5.84 11.12 2.29
CA GLU A 15 -6.87 10.97 1.26
C GLU A 15 -8.23 10.64 1.86
N LEU A 16 -8.27 9.75 2.86
CA LEU A 16 -9.48 9.47 3.65
C LEU A 16 -10.05 10.76 4.27
N ALA A 17 -9.20 11.57 4.88
CA ALA A 17 -9.61 12.83 5.49
C ALA A 17 -10.23 13.79 4.45
N LYS A 18 -9.57 13.98 3.30
CA LYS A 18 -10.09 14.80 2.19
C LYS A 18 -11.43 14.31 1.68
N CYS A 19 -11.54 13.01 1.40
CA CYS A 19 -12.77 12.41 0.91
C CYS A 19 -13.92 12.53 1.92
N ALA A 20 -13.64 12.38 3.22
CA ALA A 20 -14.65 12.52 4.28
C ALA A 20 -15.14 13.96 4.40
N LEU A 21 -14.22 14.94 4.36
CA LEU A 21 -14.62 16.36 4.34
C LEU A 21 -15.51 16.71 3.13
N THR A 22 -15.18 16.16 1.95
CA THR A 22 -16.00 16.37 0.73
C THR A 22 -17.42 15.82 0.89
N ARG A 23 -17.62 14.81 1.76
CA ARG A 23 -18.95 14.27 2.12
C ARG A 23 -19.67 15.10 3.20
N GLY A 24 -19.06 16.18 3.69
CA GLY A 24 -19.56 16.99 4.78
C GLY A 24 -19.47 16.30 6.16
N TRP A 25 -18.52 15.36 6.32
CA TRP A 25 -18.26 14.69 7.60
C TRP A 25 -17.34 15.52 8.48
N GLU A 26 -17.49 15.41 9.78
CA GLU A 26 -16.53 15.93 10.75
C GLU A 26 -15.37 14.93 10.89
N VAL A 27 -14.16 15.42 10.74
CA VAL A 27 -12.96 14.58 10.74
C VAL A 27 -11.99 15.08 11.80
N THR A 28 -11.60 14.20 12.70
CA THR A 28 -10.51 14.40 13.64
C THR A 28 -9.35 13.48 13.29
N SER A 29 -8.16 14.02 13.18
CA SER A 29 -6.90 13.28 12.95
C SER A 29 -6.08 13.27 14.21
N PHE A 30 -5.65 12.10 14.65
CA PHE A 30 -4.75 11.91 15.80
C PHE A 30 -3.39 11.44 15.32
N THR A 31 -2.36 12.24 15.56
CA THR A 31 -0.99 11.97 15.12
C THR A 31 0.05 12.57 16.07
N ARG A 32 1.30 12.10 15.95
CA ARG A 32 2.44 12.67 16.69
C ARG A 32 2.93 14.03 16.13
N GLY A 33 2.29 14.58 15.10
CA GLY A 33 2.68 15.83 14.46
C GLY A 33 4.01 15.80 13.67
N ARG A 34 4.58 14.61 13.40
CA ARG A 34 5.90 14.46 12.76
C ARG A 34 5.86 14.45 11.23
N SER A 35 4.72 14.14 10.64
CA SER A 35 4.52 13.97 9.19
C SER A 35 3.72 15.10 8.53
N GLY A 36 3.79 16.29 9.10
CA GLY A 36 3.07 17.47 8.63
C GLY A 36 1.67 17.63 9.21
N LEU A 37 0.94 18.61 8.70
CA LEU A 37 -0.42 18.91 9.11
C LEU A 37 -1.44 18.12 8.28
N PRO A 38 -2.60 17.76 8.85
CA PRO A 38 -3.70 17.20 8.09
C PRO A 38 -4.26 18.22 7.08
N PRO A 39 -5.18 17.81 6.19
CA PRO A 39 -5.90 18.74 5.30
C PRO A 39 -6.64 19.83 6.08
N GLU A 40 -6.81 20.99 5.44
CA GLU A 40 -7.62 22.08 5.98
C GLU A 40 -9.06 21.60 6.26
N GLY A 41 -9.62 21.99 7.38
CA GLY A 41 -10.94 21.54 7.84
C GLY A 41 -10.94 20.28 8.69
N VAL A 42 -9.79 19.62 8.86
CA VAL A 42 -9.63 18.50 9.78
C VAL A 42 -9.22 19.01 11.17
N GLU A 43 -9.94 18.60 12.20
CA GLU A 43 -9.50 18.81 13.57
C GLU A 43 -8.25 17.96 13.85
N HIS A 44 -7.20 18.59 14.42
CA HIS A 44 -5.94 17.89 14.66
C HIS A 44 -5.65 17.79 16.16
N VAL A 45 -5.64 16.57 16.65
CA VAL A 45 -5.22 16.24 18.01
C VAL A 45 -3.80 15.63 17.94
N THR A 46 -2.86 16.24 18.64
CA THR A 46 -1.47 15.76 18.70
C THR A 46 -1.28 14.87 19.93
N GLY A 47 -0.75 13.66 19.70
CA GLY A 47 -0.45 12.72 20.79
C GLY A 47 0.17 11.43 20.26
N ASP A 48 0.64 10.60 21.17
CA ASP A 48 1.18 9.27 20.88
C ASP A 48 0.12 8.21 21.20
N ARG A 49 -0.24 7.39 20.23
CA ARG A 49 -1.20 6.29 20.39
C ARG A 49 -0.76 5.23 21.43
N ARG A 50 0.52 5.23 21.82
CA ARG A 50 1.09 4.38 22.87
C ARG A 50 0.99 5.00 24.26
N SER A 51 0.46 6.21 24.38
CA SER A 51 0.16 6.90 25.62
C SER A 51 -1.33 6.82 25.92
N ALA A 52 -1.70 6.15 27.00
CA ALA A 52 -3.08 6.09 27.46
C ALA A 52 -3.67 7.48 27.75
N ASP A 53 -2.85 8.38 28.32
CA ASP A 53 -3.27 9.75 28.62
C ASP A 53 -3.57 10.54 27.34
N ASP A 54 -2.78 10.36 26.28
CA ASP A 54 -3.02 11.02 25.00
C ASP A 54 -4.28 10.46 24.31
N LEU A 55 -4.53 9.15 24.41
CA LEU A 55 -5.74 8.54 23.86
C LEU A 55 -7.01 8.98 24.60
N ARG A 56 -6.95 9.26 25.94
CA ARG A 56 -8.11 9.74 26.70
C ARG A 56 -8.62 11.10 26.21
N GLN A 57 -7.77 11.95 25.62
CA GLN A 57 -8.22 13.19 24.99
C GLN A 57 -9.23 12.92 23.86
N LEU A 58 -9.10 11.77 23.16
CA LEU A 58 -10.02 11.36 22.11
C LEU A 58 -11.37 10.91 22.68
N VAL A 59 -11.39 10.34 23.89
CA VAL A 59 -12.63 9.97 24.58
C VAL A 59 -13.45 11.23 24.92
N GLU A 60 -12.79 12.28 25.37
CA GLU A 60 -13.44 13.56 25.68
C GLU A 60 -14.01 14.24 24.41
N ALA A 61 -13.33 14.05 23.26
CA ALA A 61 -13.74 14.60 21.98
C ALA A 61 -14.81 13.73 21.26
N GLY A 62 -15.00 12.46 21.67
CA GLY A 62 -15.97 11.53 21.07
C GLY A 62 -17.44 11.85 21.37
N PRO A 63 -18.39 10.94 21.09
CA PRO A 63 -18.19 9.65 20.43
C PRO A 63 -18.00 9.78 18.92
N TRP A 64 -17.43 8.71 18.30
CA TRP A 64 -17.17 8.61 16.87
C TRP A 64 -18.16 7.63 16.21
N ASP A 65 -18.62 7.94 14.99
CA ASP A 65 -19.35 6.97 14.16
C ASP A 65 -18.41 5.83 13.68
N ALA A 66 -17.14 6.19 13.42
CA ALA A 66 -16.10 5.23 13.10
C ALA A 66 -14.70 5.75 13.50
N THR A 67 -13.81 4.81 13.82
CA THR A 67 -12.37 5.04 14.03
C THR A 67 -11.60 4.32 12.93
N VAL A 68 -10.88 5.07 12.08
CA VAL A 68 -10.09 4.52 10.96
C VAL A 68 -8.62 4.49 11.36
N ASP A 69 -8.06 3.30 11.51
CA ASP A 69 -6.67 3.09 11.90
C ASP A 69 -5.77 2.80 10.70
N THR A 70 -5.03 3.80 10.28
CA THR A 70 -4.06 3.71 9.19
C THR A 70 -2.62 3.55 9.69
N SER A 71 -2.40 3.48 10.99
CA SER A 71 -1.08 3.56 11.62
C SER A 71 -0.78 2.45 12.63
N ALA A 72 -1.60 1.41 12.72
CA ALA A 72 -1.33 0.24 13.55
C ALA A 72 -0.27 -0.67 12.90
N TYR A 73 0.86 -0.82 13.55
CA TYR A 73 1.94 -1.72 13.15
C TYR A 73 2.11 -2.90 14.10
N GLU A 74 1.80 -2.72 15.38
CA GLU A 74 1.82 -3.76 16.41
C GLU A 74 0.41 -4.00 16.96
N PRO A 75 0.05 -5.24 17.32
CA PRO A 75 -1.26 -5.56 17.89
C PRO A 75 -1.63 -4.74 19.11
N GLY A 76 -0.67 -4.52 20.02
CA GLY A 76 -0.87 -3.71 21.22
C GLY A 76 -1.26 -2.26 20.94
N ASP A 77 -0.96 -1.73 19.73
CA ASP A 77 -1.40 -0.40 19.32
C ASP A 77 -2.92 -0.37 19.09
N VAL A 78 -3.50 -1.46 18.58
CA VAL A 78 -4.95 -1.61 18.37
C VAL A 78 -5.65 -1.87 19.68
N ASP A 79 -5.13 -2.82 20.48
CA ASP A 79 -5.68 -3.19 21.78
C ASP A 79 -5.79 -1.99 22.72
N GLN A 80 -4.72 -1.20 22.81
CA GLN A 80 -4.71 0.00 23.64
C GLN A 80 -5.70 1.07 23.15
N ALA A 81 -5.80 1.28 21.83
CA ALA A 81 -6.76 2.23 21.29
C ALA A 81 -8.21 1.80 21.59
N LEU A 82 -8.52 0.51 21.47
CA LEU A 82 -9.85 -0.02 21.79
C LEU A 82 -10.13 -0.01 23.30
N ALA A 83 -9.14 -0.29 24.14
CA ALA A 83 -9.28 -0.26 25.58
C ALA A 83 -9.65 1.15 26.09
N GLU A 84 -9.02 2.21 25.53
CA GLU A 84 -9.31 3.59 25.94
C GLU A 84 -10.59 4.14 25.29
N LEU A 85 -10.82 3.89 23.99
CA LEU A 85 -11.99 4.43 23.28
C LEU A 85 -13.29 3.68 23.64
N GLY A 86 -13.22 2.38 23.92
CA GLY A 86 -14.38 1.54 24.23
C GLY A 86 -15.50 1.68 23.20
N ASP A 87 -16.74 1.82 23.68
CA ASP A 87 -17.93 1.98 22.83
C ASP A 87 -17.90 3.28 22.01
N GLN A 88 -17.06 4.26 22.36
CA GLN A 88 -16.94 5.52 21.63
C GLN A 88 -16.17 5.41 20.33
N ALA A 89 -15.46 4.28 20.09
CA ALA A 89 -14.74 4.06 18.84
C ALA A 89 -15.66 3.93 17.61
N GLY A 90 -16.92 3.59 17.80
CA GLY A 90 -17.84 3.26 16.71
C GLY A 90 -17.38 2.04 15.91
N LEU A 91 -17.60 2.04 14.58
CA LEU A 91 -17.03 1.00 13.71
C LEU A 91 -15.51 1.15 13.64
N TYR A 92 -14.78 0.12 14.07
CA TYR A 92 -13.31 0.14 14.01
C TYR A 92 -12.81 -0.34 12.65
N VAL A 93 -12.19 0.54 11.88
CA VAL A 93 -11.67 0.24 10.53
C VAL A 93 -10.17 0.08 10.59
N LEU A 94 -9.68 -1.15 10.40
CA LEU A 94 -8.26 -1.45 10.39
C LEU A 94 -7.72 -1.52 8.94
N MET A 95 -6.72 -0.71 8.63
CA MET A 95 -5.92 -0.90 7.42
C MET A 95 -4.88 -2.00 7.70
N SER A 96 -5.21 -3.23 7.31
CA SER A 96 -4.33 -4.39 7.32
C SER A 96 -3.51 -4.50 6.02
N THR A 97 -3.25 -5.68 5.52
CA THR A 97 -2.44 -5.95 4.33
C THR A 97 -2.64 -7.37 3.82
N VAL A 98 -2.44 -7.61 2.54
CA VAL A 98 -2.34 -8.99 2.00
C VAL A 98 -1.15 -9.76 2.57
N SER A 99 -0.13 -9.08 3.12
CA SER A 99 1.00 -9.74 3.78
C SER A 99 0.61 -10.47 5.07
N ALA A 100 -0.61 -10.25 5.59
CA ALA A 100 -1.14 -10.99 6.73
C ALA A 100 -1.43 -12.46 6.40
N TYR A 101 -1.62 -12.81 5.12
CA TYR A 101 -1.78 -14.19 4.69
C TYR A 101 -0.45 -14.96 4.78
N ARG A 102 -0.49 -16.15 5.38
CA ARG A 102 0.69 -16.99 5.59
C ARG A 102 1.32 -17.44 4.27
N ASP A 103 0.49 -17.79 3.31
CA ASP A 103 0.93 -18.42 2.07
C ASP A 103 1.13 -17.39 0.93
N TRP A 104 0.87 -16.11 1.17
CA TRP A 104 1.25 -15.02 0.27
C TRP A 104 2.72 -14.61 0.53
N PRO A 105 3.54 -14.32 -0.49
CA PRO A 105 3.19 -14.13 -1.91
C PRO A 105 3.30 -15.37 -2.80
N ASP A 106 3.52 -16.55 -2.25
CA ASP A 106 3.81 -17.75 -3.05
C ASP A 106 2.56 -18.34 -3.71
N HIS A 107 1.40 -18.20 -3.07
CA HIS A 107 0.12 -18.73 -3.54
C HIS A 107 -0.93 -17.62 -3.71
N ALA A 108 -1.88 -17.89 -4.62
CA ALA A 108 -3.10 -17.09 -4.71
C ALA A 108 -3.87 -17.17 -3.39
N VAL A 109 -4.49 -16.05 -2.98
CA VAL A 109 -5.21 -15.97 -1.70
C VAL A 109 -6.55 -15.26 -1.84
N ASP A 110 -7.50 -15.63 -0.96
CA ASP A 110 -8.75 -14.91 -0.72
C ASP A 110 -9.00 -14.69 0.78
N GLU A 111 -10.14 -14.08 1.13
CA GLU A 111 -10.44 -13.72 2.51
C GLU A 111 -10.70 -14.92 3.44
N THR A 112 -10.78 -16.15 2.90
CA THR A 112 -10.93 -17.40 3.68
C THR A 112 -9.61 -18.08 4.01
N ASP A 113 -8.52 -17.62 3.39
CA ASP A 113 -7.19 -18.20 3.57
C ASP A 113 -6.58 -17.90 4.93
N VAL A 114 -5.65 -18.77 5.33
CA VAL A 114 -5.02 -18.76 6.65
C VAL A 114 -4.08 -17.57 6.79
N LEU A 115 -4.21 -16.86 7.90
CA LEU A 115 -3.27 -15.81 8.28
C LEU A 115 -2.04 -16.39 9.00
N TRP A 116 -1.01 -15.57 9.14
CA TRP A 116 0.11 -15.89 10.02
C TRP A 116 -0.38 -16.15 11.42
N PRO A 117 0.17 -17.17 12.14
CA PRO A 117 -0.04 -17.32 13.56
C PRO A 117 0.38 -16.04 14.29
N ALA A 118 -0.52 -15.47 15.05
CA ALA A 118 -0.30 -14.17 15.67
C ALA A 118 -0.91 -14.11 17.08
N ARG A 119 -0.45 -13.14 17.88
CA ARG A 119 -0.96 -12.87 19.22
C ARG A 119 -1.35 -11.40 19.31
N VAL A 120 -2.35 -11.09 20.13
CA VAL A 120 -2.81 -9.70 20.35
C VAL A 120 -1.80 -8.85 21.13
N ASP A 121 -0.86 -9.47 21.83
CA ASP A 121 0.19 -8.85 22.63
C ASP A 121 1.57 -8.87 21.94
N ALA A 122 1.67 -9.37 20.69
CA ALA A 122 2.94 -9.47 19.97
C ALA A 122 3.59 -8.11 19.75
N ARG A 123 4.91 -8.09 19.90
CA ARG A 123 5.77 -6.93 19.66
C ARG A 123 6.81 -7.26 18.58
N GLU A 124 7.25 -6.25 17.86
CA GLU A 124 8.35 -6.39 16.89
C GLU A 124 9.64 -6.93 17.55
N SER A 125 9.86 -6.57 18.82
CA SER A 125 11.02 -6.99 19.60
C SER A 125 10.95 -8.41 20.17
N ASP A 126 9.77 -9.07 20.10
CA ASP A 126 9.61 -10.42 20.64
C ASP A 126 10.45 -11.42 19.83
N SER A 127 11.09 -12.37 20.50
CA SER A 127 12.07 -13.29 19.90
C SER A 127 11.47 -14.19 18.80
N ASP A 128 10.20 -14.52 18.91
CA ASP A 128 9.44 -15.30 17.92
C ASP A 128 9.00 -14.45 16.70
N VAL A 129 9.06 -13.13 16.82
CA VAL A 129 8.75 -12.16 15.76
C VAL A 129 10.03 -11.56 15.17
N ALA A 130 10.95 -11.09 16.00
CA ALA A 130 12.18 -10.42 15.58
C ALA A 130 13.12 -11.30 14.74
N GLY A 131 13.03 -12.63 14.89
CA GLY A 131 13.79 -13.59 14.09
C GLY A 131 13.22 -13.86 12.69
N LEU A 132 12.04 -13.36 12.38
CA LEU A 132 11.42 -13.54 11.06
C LEU A 132 12.03 -12.56 10.04
N PRO A 133 12.16 -12.96 8.76
CA PRO A 133 12.46 -12.01 7.69
C PRO A 133 11.44 -10.86 7.69
N GLY A 134 11.87 -9.62 7.41
CA GLY A 134 11.06 -8.42 7.55
C GLY A 134 9.64 -8.48 6.97
N PRO A 135 9.41 -9.03 5.74
CA PRO A 135 8.06 -9.18 5.20
C PRO A 135 7.16 -10.11 6.02
N PHE A 136 7.71 -11.20 6.60
CA PHE A 136 6.97 -12.14 7.44
C PHE A 136 6.72 -11.57 8.83
N GLN A 137 7.69 -10.86 9.39
CA GLN A 137 7.52 -10.11 10.64
C GLN A 137 6.35 -9.13 10.51
N TYR A 138 6.35 -8.31 9.46
CA TYR A 138 5.26 -7.38 9.19
C TYR A 138 3.90 -8.07 9.04
N GLY A 139 3.84 -9.18 8.30
CA GLY A 139 2.62 -9.97 8.11
C GLY A 139 2.07 -10.54 9.42
N THR A 140 2.95 -11.11 10.26
CA THR A 140 2.61 -11.65 11.58
C THR A 140 2.04 -10.58 12.50
N LEU A 141 2.67 -9.41 12.58
CA LEU A 141 2.20 -8.30 13.39
C LEU A 141 0.85 -7.77 12.89
N LYS A 142 0.66 -7.65 11.57
CA LYS A 142 -0.62 -7.21 11.01
C LYS A 142 -1.74 -8.22 11.23
N ALA A 143 -1.45 -9.53 11.18
CA ALA A 143 -2.41 -10.57 11.56
C ALA A 143 -2.82 -10.43 13.04
N GLY A 144 -1.88 -10.11 13.93
CA GLY A 144 -2.17 -9.79 15.33
C GLY A 144 -3.04 -8.53 15.50
N CYS A 145 -2.79 -7.48 14.70
CA CYS A 145 -3.66 -6.30 14.67
C CYS A 145 -5.10 -6.66 14.28
N GLU A 146 -5.29 -7.59 13.34
CA GLU A 146 -6.63 -8.07 12.96
C GLU A 146 -7.34 -8.82 14.10
N LEU A 147 -6.59 -9.64 14.84
CA LEU A 147 -7.12 -10.31 16.04
C LEU A 147 -7.58 -9.30 17.09
N ALA A 148 -6.78 -8.28 17.36
CA ALA A 148 -7.15 -7.21 18.30
C ALA A 148 -8.37 -6.43 17.79
N ALA A 149 -8.40 -6.04 16.50
CA ALA A 149 -9.51 -5.29 15.92
C ALA A 149 -10.83 -6.08 15.92
N ALA A 150 -10.77 -7.41 15.83
CA ALA A 150 -11.97 -8.26 15.89
C ALA A 150 -12.71 -8.18 17.23
N ALA A 151 -12.06 -7.69 18.29
CA ALA A 151 -12.66 -7.46 19.61
C ALA A 151 -13.34 -6.10 19.76
N ALA A 152 -13.38 -5.26 18.72
CA ALA A 152 -13.97 -3.93 18.78
C ALA A 152 -15.48 -3.99 19.13
N PRO A 153 -15.96 -3.27 20.17
CA PRO A 153 -17.36 -3.32 20.60
C PRO A 153 -18.37 -2.91 19.51
N GLY A 154 -18.00 -1.92 18.70
CA GLY A 154 -18.82 -1.44 17.58
C GLY A 154 -18.72 -2.28 16.30
N GLY A 155 -18.03 -3.41 16.36
CA GLY A 155 -17.67 -4.23 15.19
C GLY A 155 -16.43 -3.72 14.48
N SER A 156 -15.86 -4.53 13.57
CA SER A 156 -14.67 -4.18 12.81
C SER A 156 -14.83 -4.34 11.30
N LEU A 157 -14.19 -3.44 10.56
CA LEU A 157 -13.97 -3.50 9.13
C LEU A 157 -12.47 -3.68 8.89
N ILE A 158 -12.06 -4.85 8.44
CA ILE A 158 -10.66 -5.18 8.20
C ILE A 158 -10.40 -5.15 6.71
N LEU A 159 -9.45 -4.34 6.29
CA LEU A 159 -9.12 -4.13 4.89
C LEU A 159 -7.70 -4.61 4.63
N ARG A 160 -7.55 -5.55 3.70
CA ARG A 160 -6.27 -6.12 3.27
C ARG A 160 -5.90 -5.60 1.89
N PRO A 161 -5.37 -4.39 1.78
CA PRO A 161 -4.90 -3.90 0.49
C PRO A 161 -3.67 -4.66 0.01
N GLY A 162 -3.56 -4.78 -1.31
CA GLY A 162 -2.31 -5.07 -1.99
C GLY A 162 -1.43 -3.82 -2.08
N VAL A 163 -0.90 -3.54 -3.27
CA VAL A 163 -0.13 -2.31 -3.51
C VAL A 163 -1.10 -1.15 -3.74
N ILE A 164 -0.99 -0.13 -2.92
CA ILE A 164 -1.70 1.14 -3.11
C ILE A 164 -0.75 2.10 -3.81
N LEU A 165 -1.20 2.68 -4.93
CA LEU A 165 -0.55 3.75 -5.67
C LEU A 165 -1.45 4.99 -5.67
N GLY A 166 -0.96 6.09 -6.23
CA GLY A 166 -1.77 7.30 -6.40
C GLY A 166 -1.09 8.56 -5.87
N PRO A 167 -1.75 9.71 -5.99
CA PRO A 167 -1.22 10.98 -5.52
C PRO A 167 -0.81 10.94 -4.05
N GLY A 168 0.42 11.40 -3.77
CA GLY A 168 0.99 11.37 -2.43
C GLY A 168 1.65 10.05 -2.03
N GLU A 169 1.86 9.10 -2.97
CA GLU A 169 2.68 7.91 -2.73
C GLU A 169 4.09 8.34 -2.28
N TYR A 170 4.51 7.89 -1.12
CA TYR A 170 5.73 8.38 -0.46
C TYR A 170 6.85 7.34 -0.37
N THR A 171 6.54 6.08 -0.63
CA THR A 171 7.52 4.99 -0.47
C THR A 171 8.59 5.00 -1.56
N GLY A 172 8.39 5.75 -2.64
CA GLY A 172 9.37 5.97 -3.70
C GLY A 172 9.27 5.04 -4.91
N ARG A 173 8.29 4.14 -4.93
CA ARG A 173 8.09 3.25 -6.10
C ARG A 173 7.78 4.03 -7.36
N MET A 174 6.75 4.90 -7.27
CA MET A 174 6.36 5.73 -8.42
C MET A 174 7.42 6.77 -8.75
N LEU A 175 8.05 7.38 -7.74
CA LEU A 175 9.13 8.33 -7.94
C LEU A 175 10.27 7.71 -8.75
N SER A 176 10.75 6.53 -8.35
CA SER A 176 11.80 5.80 -9.06
C SER A 176 11.42 5.45 -10.50
N LEU A 177 10.16 5.05 -10.74
CA LEU A 177 9.69 4.76 -12.10
C LEU A 177 9.65 6.01 -12.98
N PHE A 178 9.19 7.14 -12.45
CA PHE A 178 9.19 8.42 -13.19
C PHE A 178 10.60 8.93 -13.48
N GLU A 179 11.52 8.83 -12.51
CA GLU A 179 12.92 9.20 -12.71
C GLU A 179 13.57 8.36 -13.81
N HIS A 180 13.30 7.05 -13.86
CA HIS A 180 13.79 6.19 -14.94
C HIS A 180 13.14 6.54 -16.28
N ALA A 181 11.83 6.79 -16.31
CA ALA A 181 11.12 7.19 -17.53
C ALA A 181 11.70 8.45 -18.17
N GLN A 182 12.17 9.40 -17.34
CA GLN A 182 12.74 10.67 -17.82
C GLN A 182 14.20 10.58 -18.27
N ARG A 183 14.91 9.51 -17.95
CA ARG A 183 16.28 9.30 -18.42
C ARG A 183 16.29 9.07 -19.93
N ASN A 184 17.17 9.76 -20.65
CA ASN A 184 17.39 9.45 -22.07
C ASN A 184 18.34 8.25 -22.23
N ALA A 185 17.91 7.08 -21.77
CA ALA A 185 18.68 5.86 -21.70
C ALA A 185 17.79 4.62 -21.91
N ALA A 186 18.42 3.48 -22.15
CA ALA A 186 17.72 2.19 -22.11
C ALA A 186 17.33 1.87 -20.66
N TRP A 187 16.11 1.36 -20.49
CA TRP A 187 15.50 1.04 -19.20
C TRP A 187 15.21 -0.45 -19.12
N LEU A 188 15.92 -1.17 -18.24
CA LEU A 188 15.79 -2.61 -18.07
C LEU A 188 14.53 -2.94 -17.26
N LEU A 189 13.66 -3.79 -17.83
CA LEU A 189 12.34 -4.10 -17.31
C LEU A 189 12.03 -5.61 -17.36
N PRO A 190 11.13 -6.10 -16.51
CA PRO A 190 10.64 -7.47 -16.58
C PRO A 190 9.70 -7.64 -17.77
N PRO A 191 9.21 -8.86 -18.05
CA PRO A 191 8.34 -9.09 -19.19
C PRO A 191 7.14 -8.16 -19.21
N ARG A 192 6.87 -7.57 -20.38
CA ARG A 192 5.81 -6.56 -20.57
C ARG A 192 4.43 -7.03 -20.11
N ASP A 193 4.14 -8.32 -20.33
CA ASP A 193 2.82 -8.91 -20.07
C ASP A 193 2.62 -9.39 -18.63
N THR A 194 3.61 -9.19 -17.75
CA THR A 194 3.51 -9.50 -16.32
C THR A 194 2.30 -8.78 -15.73
N LYS A 195 1.33 -9.54 -15.20
CA LYS A 195 0.11 -8.97 -14.63
C LYS A 195 0.40 -8.37 -13.25
N ILE A 196 -0.23 -7.22 -12.96
CA ILE A 196 -0.13 -6.52 -11.68
C ILE A 196 -1.52 -6.08 -11.21
N GLN A 197 -1.69 -5.92 -9.89
CA GLN A 197 -2.97 -5.58 -9.26
C GLN A 197 -2.87 -4.37 -8.31
N PRO A 198 -2.20 -3.27 -8.66
CA PRO A 198 -2.21 -2.08 -7.82
C PRO A 198 -3.59 -1.44 -7.80
N VAL A 199 -3.91 -0.75 -6.71
CA VAL A 199 -5.13 0.01 -6.53
C VAL A 199 -4.82 1.48 -6.26
N ASP A 200 -5.74 2.35 -6.62
CA ASP A 200 -5.61 3.78 -6.35
C ASP A 200 -6.03 4.11 -4.92
N VAL A 201 -5.26 4.96 -4.26
CA VAL A 201 -5.53 5.44 -2.89
C VAL A 201 -6.90 6.08 -2.74
N ARG A 202 -7.41 6.76 -3.77
CA ARG A 202 -8.73 7.41 -3.80
C ARG A 202 -9.86 6.40 -3.87
N ASP A 203 -9.67 5.29 -4.60
CA ASP A 203 -10.65 4.20 -4.69
C ASP A 203 -10.74 3.45 -3.36
N VAL A 204 -9.57 3.22 -2.72
CA VAL A 204 -9.52 2.68 -1.35
C VAL A 204 -10.25 3.61 -0.38
N ALA A 205 -9.94 4.91 -0.38
CA ALA A 205 -10.57 5.87 0.51
C ALA A 205 -12.09 5.94 0.30
N LYS A 206 -12.54 5.96 -0.95
CA LYS A 206 -13.97 5.95 -1.29
C LYS A 206 -14.67 4.72 -0.72
N PHE A 207 -14.11 3.52 -0.95
CA PHE A 207 -14.69 2.27 -0.47
C PHE A 207 -14.79 2.23 1.06
N VAL A 208 -13.73 2.63 1.77
CA VAL A 208 -13.73 2.73 3.24
C VAL A 208 -14.90 3.58 3.72
N LEU A 209 -15.06 4.78 3.17
CA LEU A 209 -16.09 5.71 3.59
C LEU A 209 -17.51 5.23 3.20
N ASP A 210 -17.64 4.48 2.10
CA ASP A 210 -18.93 3.86 1.72
C ASP A 210 -19.33 2.79 2.75
N ARG A 211 -18.37 1.93 3.16
CA ARG A 211 -18.61 0.89 4.19
C ARG A 211 -18.95 1.52 5.56
N ILE A 212 -18.27 2.60 5.93
CA ILE A 212 -18.58 3.35 7.16
C ILE A 212 -20.01 3.92 7.10
N ALA A 213 -20.38 4.55 5.99
CA ALA A 213 -21.73 5.12 5.82
C ALA A 213 -22.82 4.07 5.95
N GLU A 214 -22.55 2.85 5.48
CA GLU A 214 -23.47 1.71 5.55
C GLU A 214 -23.35 0.90 6.86
N LYS A 215 -22.42 1.29 7.75
CA LYS A 215 -22.08 0.58 9.00
C LYS A 215 -21.76 -0.91 8.77
N GLN A 216 -21.05 -1.19 7.67
CA GLN A 216 -20.72 -2.54 7.24
C GLN A 216 -19.40 -3.01 7.87
N ALA A 217 -19.48 -3.96 8.79
CA ALA A 217 -18.35 -4.73 9.26
C ALA A 217 -17.97 -5.84 8.25
N GLY A 218 -16.76 -6.38 8.38
CA GLY A 218 -16.30 -7.51 7.56
C GLY A 218 -14.83 -7.44 7.18
N VAL A 219 -14.39 -8.39 6.35
CA VAL A 219 -13.02 -8.49 5.86
C VAL A 219 -13.03 -8.43 4.34
N TYR A 220 -12.18 -7.59 3.76
CA TYR A 220 -12.11 -7.39 2.31
C TYR A 220 -10.65 -7.26 1.82
N ASN A 221 -10.33 -8.01 0.78
CA ASN A 221 -9.12 -7.77 0.00
C ASN A 221 -9.33 -6.58 -0.94
N LEU A 222 -8.47 -5.58 -0.85
CA LEU A 222 -8.53 -4.42 -1.73
C LEU A 222 -7.44 -4.50 -2.78
N THR A 223 -7.75 -5.19 -3.87
CA THR A 223 -6.86 -5.36 -5.03
C THR A 223 -7.64 -5.14 -6.31
N ALA A 224 -6.96 -4.70 -7.36
CA ALA A 224 -7.56 -4.63 -8.68
C ALA A 224 -7.95 -6.04 -9.17
N PRO A 225 -8.94 -6.17 -10.07
CA PRO A 225 -9.28 -7.45 -10.68
C PRO A 225 -8.07 -8.11 -11.35
N LEU A 226 -8.05 -9.45 -11.37
CA LEU A 226 -7.02 -10.21 -12.08
C LEU A 226 -6.94 -9.77 -13.53
N GLY A 227 -5.74 -9.44 -14.00
CA GLY A 227 -5.51 -8.99 -15.37
C GLY A 227 -5.94 -7.55 -15.67
N HIS A 228 -6.29 -6.77 -14.64
CA HIS A 228 -6.66 -5.34 -14.77
C HIS A 228 -5.58 -4.51 -15.47
N ALA A 229 -4.31 -4.79 -15.20
CA ALA A 229 -3.18 -4.13 -15.82
C ALA A 229 -1.98 -5.06 -15.97
N SER A 230 -1.05 -4.67 -16.84
CA SER A 230 0.25 -5.30 -16.99
C SER A 230 1.38 -4.35 -16.56
N TYR A 231 2.57 -4.90 -16.40
CA TYR A 231 3.76 -4.10 -16.12
C TYR A 231 4.06 -3.14 -17.28
N GLY A 232 3.82 -3.60 -18.53
CA GLY A 232 3.92 -2.75 -19.71
C GLY A 232 2.99 -1.55 -19.69
N ASP A 233 1.73 -1.74 -19.23
CA ASP A 233 0.78 -0.62 -19.09
C ASP A 233 1.26 0.42 -18.06
N LEU A 234 1.90 -0.06 -16.97
CA LEU A 234 2.53 0.82 -15.98
C LEU A 234 3.64 1.68 -16.60
N ILE A 235 4.54 1.05 -17.36
CA ILE A 235 5.68 1.74 -17.97
C ILE A 235 5.23 2.73 -19.03
N ASP A 236 4.28 2.34 -19.90
CA ASP A 236 3.73 3.23 -20.91
C ASP A 236 3.07 4.46 -20.26
N ALA A 237 2.33 4.26 -19.18
CA ALA A 237 1.72 5.36 -18.44
C ALA A 237 2.77 6.27 -17.74
N CYS A 238 3.87 5.72 -17.24
CA CYS A 238 4.96 6.51 -16.67
C CYS A 238 5.66 7.37 -17.71
N LEU A 239 5.94 6.80 -18.90
CA LEU A 239 6.51 7.53 -20.03
C LEU A 239 5.58 8.67 -20.50
N GLU A 240 4.29 8.37 -20.64
CA GLU A 240 3.30 9.37 -21.03
C GLU A 240 3.19 10.50 -19.99
N ALA A 241 3.03 10.17 -18.72
CA ALA A 241 2.83 11.13 -17.64
C ALA A 241 3.99 12.09 -17.49
N SER A 242 5.23 11.58 -17.55
CA SER A 242 6.43 12.35 -17.32
C SER A 242 7.01 13.02 -18.59
N GLY A 243 6.44 12.74 -19.76
CA GLY A 243 7.04 13.10 -21.05
C GLY A 243 8.40 12.42 -21.25
N GLY A 244 8.55 11.22 -20.69
CA GLY A 244 9.82 10.51 -20.62
C GLY A 244 10.34 10.03 -21.96
N THR A 245 11.67 9.92 -22.07
CA THR A 245 12.39 9.53 -23.28
C THR A 245 13.16 8.21 -23.15
N ALA A 246 13.01 7.51 -22.01
CA ALA A 246 13.62 6.21 -21.80
C ALA A 246 13.15 5.20 -22.86
N THR A 247 14.04 4.29 -23.24
CA THR A 247 13.72 3.21 -24.16
C THR A 247 13.53 1.91 -23.39
N PRO A 248 12.30 1.36 -23.25
CA PRO A 248 12.04 0.11 -22.56
C PRO A 248 12.79 -1.07 -23.18
N VAL A 249 13.49 -1.85 -22.37
CA VAL A 249 14.17 -3.09 -22.72
C VAL A 249 13.64 -4.20 -21.82
N TYR A 250 12.78 -5.04 -22.38
CA TYR A 250 12.14 -6.12 -21.63
C TYR A 250 13.00 -7.38 -21.65
N ALA A 251 13.38 -7.88 -20.47
CA ALA A 251 14.13 -9.10 -20.30
C ALA A 251 13.27 -10.20 -19.67
N SER A 252 13.66 -11.47 -19.83
CA SER A 252 12.94 -12.57 -19.19
C SER A 252 13.19 -12.59 -17.67
N ASP A 253 12.18 -13.02 -16.94
CA ASP A 253 12.26 -13.16 -15.47
C ASP A 253 13.44 -14.04 -15.03
N ALA A 254 13.62 -15.17 -15.72
CA ALA A 254 14.71 -16.11 -15.40
C ALA A 254 16.08 -15.46 -15.54
N TRP A 255 16.29 -14.70 -16.62
CA TRP A 255 17.53 -14.00 -16.84
C TRP A 255 17.77 -12.88 -15.82
N LEU A 256 16.76 -12.10 -15.49
CA LEU A 256 16.87 -11.06 -14.45
C LEU A 256 17.30 -11.64 -13.11
N VAL A 257 16.72 -12.79 -12.73
CA VAL A 257 17.11 -13.50 -11.49
C VAL A 257 18.54 -14.04 -11.59
N GLU A 258 18.93 -14.64 -12.71
CA GLU A 258 20.30 -15.12 -12.95
C GLU A 258 21.35 -14.01 -12.82
N GLN A 259 21.00 -12.78 -13.27
CA GLN A 259 21.84 -11.60 -13.11
C GLN A 259 21.81 -10.99 -11.69
N GLY A 260 21.07 -11.60 -10.76
CA GLY A 260 20.95 -11.15 -9.39
C GLY A 260 20.23 -9.81 -9.24
N VAL A 261 19.30 -9.49 -10.16
CA VAL A 261 18.46 -8.30 -10.06
C VAL A 261 17.50 -8.44 -8.88
N ARG A 262 17.52 -7.46 -8.00
CA ARG A 262 16.71 -7.47 -6.78
C ARG A 262 15.26 -7.12 -7.10
N GLN A 263 14.39 -8.11 -6.87
CA GLN A 263 12.96 -7.94 -6.98
C GLN A 263 12.45 -6.91 -5.97
N TRP A 264 11.38 -6.19 -6.33
CA TRP A 264 10.68 -5.23 -5.48
C TRP A 264 11.42 -3.91 -5.22
N THR A 265 12.74 -3.92 -5.32
CA THR A 265 13.60 -2.76 -5.04
C THR A 265 14.31 -2.25 -6.29
N GLU A 266 15.25 -2.98 -6.91
CA GLU A 266 15.92 -2.52 -8.15
C GLU A 266 14.94 -2.36 -9.31
N ILE A 267 13.94 -3.24 -9.40
CA ILE A 267 12.80 -3.08 -10.30
C ILE A 267 11.54 -3.03 -9.42
N PRO A 268 10.99 -1.83 -9.16
CA PRO A 268 9.81 -1.66 -8.33
C PRO A 268 8.61 -2.45 -8.87
N LEU A 269 7.83 -3.06 -7.99
CA LEU A 269 6.63 -3.83 -8.32
C LEU A 269 6.87 -5.12 -9.12
N TRP A 270 8.10 -5.45 -9.47
CA TRP A 270 8.43 -6.74 -10.06
C TRP A 270 8.68 -7.79 -8.97
N ARG A 271 7.96 -8.91 -9.05
CA ARG A 271 8.13 -10.06 -8.16
C ARG A 271 7.65 -11.32 -8.85
N MET A 272 8.45 -12.39 -8.73
CA MET A 272 8.19 -13.66 -9.43
C MET A 272 7.30 -14.63 -8.66
N ASN A 273 7.06 -14.41 -7.36
CA ASN A 273 6.19 -15.30 -6.60
C ASN A 273 4.78 -15.31 -7.22
N LEU A 274 4.26 -16.50 -7.52
CA LEU A 274 3.03 -16.69 -8.30
C LEU A 274 1.80 -15.97 -7.69
N GLY A 275 1.69 -15.96 -6.37
CA GLY A 275 0.56 -15.35 -5.67
C GLY A 275 0.63 -13.84 -5.52
N THR A 276 1.78 -13.21 -5.82
CA THR A 276 1.96 -11.76 -5.58
C THR A 276 0.83 -10.93 -6.19
N TRP A 277 0.44 -11.25 -7.41
CA TRP A 277 -0.58 -10.55 -8.18
C TRP A 277 -1.80 -11.45 -8.46
N GLN A 278 -2.09 -12.39 -7.55
CA GLN A 278 -3.22 -13.32 -7.61
C GLN A 278 -4.03 -13.27 -6.32
N VAL A 279 -4.30 -12.07 -5.84
CA VAL A 279 -5.15 -11.85 -4.67
C VAL A 279 -6.59 -11.66 -5.15
N ASN A 280 -7.51 -12.47 -4.64
CA ASN A 280 -8.92 -12.41 -5.01
C ASN A 280 -9.61 -11.23 -4.29
N GLY A 281 -9.97 -10.18 -5.03
CA GLY A 281 -10.73 -9.02 -4.55
C GLY A 281 -12.23 -9.07 -4.88
N SER A 282 -12.78 -10.21 -5.29
CA SER A 282 -14.17 -10.30 -5.76
C SER A 282 -15.20 -9.94 -4.68
N ARG A 283 -14.91 -10.20 -3.40
CA ARG A 283 -15.77 -9.81 -2.28
C ARG A 283 -15.88 -8.29 -2.17
N ALA A 284 -14.77 -7.56 -2.26
CA ALA A 284 -14.78 -6.11 -2.27
C ALA A 284 -15.49 -5.55 -3.51
N ALA A 285 -15.26 -6.14 -4.69
CA ALA A 285 -15.94 -5.76 -5.93
C ALA A 285 -17.46 -5.96 -5.81
N ALA A 286 -17.92 -7.08 -5.27
CA ALA A 286 -19.35 -7.32 -5.01
C ALA A 286 -19.95 -6.33 -3.98
N ALA A 287 -19.13 -5.79 -3.08
CA ALA A 287 -19.49 -4.76 -2.13
C ALA A 287 -19.30 -3.33 -2.67
N GLY A 288 -19.06 -3.15 -3.98
CA GLY A 288 -18.98 -1.86 -4.64
C GLY A 288 -17.58 -1.25 -4.76
N PHE A 289 -16.51 -2.02 -4.46
CA PHE A 289 -15.16 -1.57 -4.75
C PHE A 289 -14.91 -1.54 -6.26
N ALA A 290 -14.65 -0.36 -6.79
CA ALA A 290 -14.36 -0.14 -8.20
C ALA A 290 -12.95 0.46 -8.33
N CYS A 291 -12.17 -0.05 -9.27
CA CYS A 291 -10.83 0.44 -9.55
C CYS A 291 -10.85 1.32 -10.81
N ARG A 292 -10.27 2.50 -10.72
CA ARG A 292 -9.93 3.31 -11.91
C ARG A 292 -8.83 2.63 -12.71
N SER A 293 -8.60 3.08 -13.93
CA SER A 293 -7.51 2.57 -14.75
C SER A 293 -6.15 2.86 -14.13
N LEU A 294 -5.18 1.95 -14.28
CA LEU A 294 -3.81 2.18 -13.83
C LEU A 294 -3.21 3.45 -14.48
N ARG A 295 -3.54 3.68 -15.77
CA ARG A 295 -3.11 4.88 -16.48
C ARG A 295 -3.55 6.16 -15.76
N GLU A 296 -4.82 6.26 -15.36
CA GLU A 296 -5.34 7.41 -14.62
C GLU A 296 -4.61 7.59 -13.28
N THR A 297 -4.40 6.50 -12.53
CA THR A 297 -3.62 6.52 -11.29
C THR A 297 -2.22 7.08 -11.49
N VAL A 298 -1.51 6.63 -12.55
CA VAL A 298 -0.13 7.06 -12.82
C VAL A 298 -0.08 8.54 -13.24
N LEU A 299 -0.97 8.96 -14.15
CA LEU A 299 -1.02 10.37 -14.61
C LEU A 299 -1.28 11.33 -13.45
N ASP A 300 -2.26 11.00 -12.60
CA ASP A 300 -2.62 11.85 -11.45
C ASP A 300 -1.54 11.82 -10.36
N THR A 301 -0.81 10.69 -10.20
CA THR A 301 0.33 10.62 -9.29
C THR A 301 1.44 11.58 -9.74
N TRP A 302 1.75 11.58 -11.04
CA TRP A 302 2.72 12.49 -11.60
C TRP A 302 2.30 13.96 -11.45
N ALA A 303 1.05 14.28 -11.77
CA ALA A 303 0.51 15.61 -11.57
C ALA A 303 0.61 16.06 -10.11
N GLY A 304 0.28 15.18 -9.16
CA GLY A 304 0.43 15.45 -7.74
C GLY A 304 1.88 15.72 -7.32
N TYR A 305 2.86 15.04 -7.92
CA TYR A 305 4.29 15.29 -7.64
C TYR A 305 4.77 16.62 -8.22
N GLN A 306 4.17 17.11 -9.33
CA GLN A 306 4.47 18.43 -9.88
C GLN A 306 3.91 19.57 -9.02
N GLU A 307 2.74 19.35 -8.42
CA GLU A 307 2.12 20.32 -7.50
C GLU A 307 2.83 20.36 -6.14
N GLN A 308 3.12 19.19 -5.59
CA GLN A 308 3.77 19.03 -4.30
C GLN A 308 4.73 17.83 -4.34
N PRO A 309 6.05 18.07 -4.47
CA PRO A 309 7.04 17.01 -4.44
C PRO A 309 6.87 16.10 -3.23
N PRO A 310 7.08 14.78 -3.37
CA PRO A 310 6.93 13.85 -2.28
C PRO A 310 7.91 14.19 -1.15
N VAL A 311 7.40 14.15 0.09
CA VAL A 311 8.26 14.31 1.28
C VAL A 311 9.23 13.14 1.32
N TYR A 312 10.51 13.41 1.57
CA TYR A 312 11.52 12.36 1.69
C TYR A 312 11.15 11.34 2.77
N HIS A 313 11.29 10.08 2.40
CA HIS A 313 11.15 8.93 3.30
C HIS A 313 12.29 7.94 3.02
N PRO A 314 12.94 7.35 4.03
CA PRO A 314 14.11 6.46 3.83
C PRO A 314 13.87 5.30 2.85
N ARG A 315 12.63 4.83 2.73
CA ARG A 315 12.28 3.77 1.76
C ARG A 315 12.44 4.19 0.30
N GLN A 316 12.52 5.49 0.01
CA GLN A 316 12.77 5.96 -1.36
C GLN A 316 14.15 5.52 -1.85
N ASP A 317 15.13 5.47 -0.96
CA ASP A 317 16.50 5.04 -1.26
C ASP A 317 16.62 3.52 -1.55
N GLU A 318 15.57 2.75 -1.25
CA GLU A 318 15.53 1.32 -1.52
C GLU A 318 15.23 1.02 -3.00
N HIS A 319 14.68 2.00 -3.75
CA HIS A 319 14.13 1.78 -5.08
C HIS A 319 15.02 2.29 -6.20
N GLY A 320 15.04 1.52 -7.28
CA GLY A 320 15.78 1.80 -8.49
C GLY A 320 17.11 1.06 -8.59
N MET A 321 17.56 0.90 -9.82
CA MET A 321 18.84 0.27 -10.14
C MET A 321 19.93 1.32 -10.31
N ASP A 322 21.14 1.01 -9.88
CA ASP A 322 22.32 1.84 -10.19
C ASP A 322 22.46 2.00 -11.72
N PRO A 323 22.60 3.22 -12.23
CA PRO A 323 22.63 3.46 -13.68
C PRO A 323 23.74 2.74 -14.44
N ALA A 324 24.93 2.59 -13.84
CA ALA A 324 26.04 1.90 -14.51
C ALA A 324 25.79 0.36 -14.54
N ARG A 325 25.17 -0.17 -13.48
CA ARG A 325 24.72 -1.57 -13.44
C ARG A 325 23.62 -1.82 -14.48
N GLU A 326 22.64 -0.94 -14.57
CA GLU A 326 21.55 -1.06 -15.53
C GLU A 326 22.07 -1.06 -16.97
N GLU A 327 22.93 -0.11 -17.32
CA GLU A 327 23.57 -0.02 -18.65
C GLU A 327 24.36 -1.29 -18.99
N HIS A 328 25.09 -1.84 -18.01
CA HIS A 328 25.82 -3.09 -18.18
C HIS A 328 24.87 -4.27 -18.49
N LEU A 329 23.79 -4.40 -17.72
CA LEU A 329 22.82 -5.48 -17.90
C LEU A 329 22.05 -5.34 -19.23
N VAL A 330 21.68 -4.13 -19.62
CA VAL A 330 21.07 -3.89 -20.93
C VAL A 330 21.96 -4.33 -22.08
N ARG A 331 23.27 -4.06 -22.00
CA ARG A 331 24.25 -4.54 -23.02
C ARG A 331 24.30 -6.06 -23.07
N LEU A 332 24.43 -6.72 -21.92
CA LEU A 332 24.46 -8.18 -21.84
C LEU A 332 23.21 -8.82 -22.46
N TRP A 333 22.02 -8.30 -22.12
CA TRP A 333 20.76 -8.80 -22.65
C TRP A 333 20.66 -8.61 -24.17
N SER A 334 21.06 -7.44 -24.66
CA SER A 334 21.05 -7.12 -26.09
C SER A 334 22.01 -8.00 -26.91
N ASP A 335 23.17 -8.37 -26.33
CA ASP A 335 24.13 -9.26 -26.97
C ASP A 335 23.60 -10.70 -27.06
N LEU A 336 22.94 -11.18 -26.01
CA LEU A 336 22.25 -12.49 -25.99
C LEU A 336 21.19 -12.57 -27.06
N ALA A 337 20.30 -11.60 -27.14
CA ALA A 337 19.21 -11.54 -28.14
C ALA A 337 19.74 -11.52 -29.57
N ARG A 338 20.91 -10.89 -29.83
CA ARG A 338 21.57 -10.91 -31.13
C ARG A 338 22.22 -12.26 -31.44
N GLY A 339 22.80 -12.92 -30.43
CA GLY A 339 23.42 -14.24 -30.57
C GLY A 339 22.43 -15.35 -30.93
N ASP A 340 21.24 -15.33 -30.34
CA ASP A 340 20.19 -16.27 -30.64
C ASP A 340 19.59 -16.06 -32.07
N ALA A 341 19.42 -14.81 -32.47
CA ALA A 341 18.94 -14.49 -33.83
C ALA A 341 19.90 -14.94 -34.96
N THR A 342 21.17 -15.22 -34.62
CA THR A 342 22.18 -15.70 -35.59
C THR A 342 22.31 -17.23 -35.60
N ARG A 343 21.76 -17.95 -34.62
CA ARG A 343 21.75 -19.42 -34.54
C ARG A 343 20.56 -20.07 -35.22
N ASP A 344 19.48 -19.33 -35.43
CA ASP A 344 18.25 -19.80 -36.11
C ASP A 344 18.25 -19.55 -37.65
N LYS A 345 19.36 -19.14 -38.21
CA LYS A 345 19.58 -18.99 -39.66
C LYS A 345 20.60 -20.02 -40.17
#